data_f730b223a03517c4f15fc0ec0ff6e8b1
#
_entry.id   f730b223a03517c4f15fc0ec0ff6e8b1
#
_cell.length_a   1.000
_cell.length_b   1.000
_cell.length_c   1.000
_cell.angle_alpha   90.00
_cell.angle_beta   90.00
_cell.angle_gamma   90.00
#
_symmetry.space_group_name_H-M   'P 1'
#
loop_
_entity.id
_entity.type
_entity.pdbx_description
1 polymer ?
#
loop_
_entity_poly.entity_id
_entity_poly.type
_entity_poly.pdbx_seq_one_letter_code
_entity_poly.pdbx_strand_id
1 'polypeptide(L)'
;KAFAESMQKDHEAVNDMALALGKKLGVTPEDNATSQALAKAAEEKRAALGTLEGAAFDKAYIDNEVAYHKEVNGALETLLIPSAQNAELKSLLETGLKLFQGHQQHAEHVAAGLK
;
A
#
# COMPACT_ATOMS: atom_id res chain seq x y z
N LYS A 1 -0.33 -8.56 -14.68
CA LYS A 1 -1.17 -9.56 -14.01
C LYS A 1 -0.44 -10.22 -12.83
N ALA A 2 0.74 -10.77 -13.07
CA ALA A 2 1.55 -11.39 -12.00
C ALA A 2 1.89 -10.38 -10.89
N PHE A 3 2.20 -9.15 -11.25
CA PHE A 3 2.46 -8.09 -10.28
C PHE A 3 1.23 -7.84 -9.39
N ALA A 4 0.05 -7.70 -10.00
CA ALA A 4 -1.18 -7.46 -9.26
C ALA A 4 -1.53 -8.62 -8.33
N GLU A 5 -1.33 -9.85 -8.77
CA GLU A 5 -1.55 -11.04 -7.95
C GLU A 5 -0.61 -11.06 -6.74
N SER A 6 0.66 -10.72 -6.95
CA SER A 6 1.65 -10.58 -5.89
C SER A 6 1.23 -9.52 -4.88
N MET A 7 0.73 -8.37 -5.36
CA MET A 7 0.26 -7.29 -4.49
C MET A 7 -0.90 -7.75 -3.62
N GLN A 8 -1.88 -8.43 -4.21
CA GLN A 8 -3.03 -8.92 -3.46
C GLN A 8 -2.60 -9.87 -2.34
N LYS A 9 -1.74 -10.82 -2.66
CA LYS A 9 -1.26 -11.83 -1.71
C LYS A 9 -0.49 -11.19 -0.55
N ASP A 10 0.47 -10.31 -0.88
CA ASP A 10 1.35 -9.71 0.13
C ASP A 10 0.59 -8.72 1.01
N HIS A 11 -0.29 -7.91 0.43
CA HIS A 11 -1.08 -6.96 1.20
C HIS A 11 -2.10 -7.65 2.09
N GLU A 12 -2.71 -8.74 1.62
CA GLU A 12 -3.62 -9.54 2.42
C GLU A 12 -2.91 -10.12 3.64
N ALA A 13 -1.69 -10.64 3.46
CA ALA A 13 -0.89 -11.18 4.56
C ALA A 13 -0.56 -10.09 5.59
N VAL A 14 -0.19 -8.90 5.15
CA VAL A 14 0.12 -7.77 6.05
C VAL A 14 -1.14 -7.32 6.78
N ASN A 15 -2.28 -7.24 6.09
CA ASN A 15 -3.55 -6.87 6.71
C ASN A 15 -3.95 -7.88 7.79
N ASP A 16 -3.79 -9.16 7.52
CA ASP A 16 -4.10 -10.21 8.50
C ASP A 16 -3.22 -10.08 9.74
N MET A 17 -1.94 -9.79 9.56
CA MET A 17 -1.02 -9.56 10.69
C MET A 17 -1.44 -8.32 11.50
N ALA A 18 -1.83 -7.25 10.82
CA ALA A 18 -2.25 -6.02 11.48
C ALA A 18 -3.54 -6.21 12.27
N LEU A 19 -4.51 -6.92 11.70
CA LEU A 19 -5.77 -7.23 12.37
C LEU A 19 -5.56 -8.14 13.59
N ALA A 20 -4.69 -9.13 13.46
CA ALA A 20 -4.35 -10.03 14.56
C ALA A 20 -3.68 -9.27 15.70
N LEU A 21 -2.79 -8.35 15.38
CA LEU A 21 -2.14 -7.51 16.39
C LEU A 21 -3.16 -6.60 17.09
N GLY A 22 -4.04 -5.96 16.35
CA GLY A 22 -5.10 -5.12 16.91
C GLY A 22 -5.98 -5.90 17.89
N LYS A 23 -6.35 -7.12 17.52
CA LYS A 23 -7.14 -8.00 18.36
C LYS A 23 -6.38 -8.39 19.64
N LYS A 24 -5.09 -8.72 19.51
CA LYS A 24 -4.23 -9.05 20.64
C LYS A 24 -4.13 -7.88 21.63
N LEU A 25 -4.02 -6.66 21.13
CA LEU A 25 -3.89 -5.45 21.93
C LEU A 25 -5.25 -4.92 22.45
N GLY A 26 -6.35 -5.49 21.97
CA GLY A 26 -7.69 -5.06 22.37
C GLY A 26 -8.10 -3.71 21.81
N VAL A 27 -7.50 -3.28 20.71
CA VAL A 27 -7.81 -2.01 20.04
C VAL A 27 -8.58 -2.24 18.76
N THR A 28 -9.45 -1.29 18.42
CA THR A 28 -10.20 -1.29 17.18
C THR A 28 -9.66 -0.15 16.30
N PRO A 29 -9.33 -0.43 15.03
CA PRO A 29 -8.92 0.65 14.13
C PRO A 29 -10.00 1.73 14.00
N GLU A 30 -9.60 2.98 14.05
CA GLU A 30 -10.49 4.12 13.93
C GLU A 30 -10.24 4.83 12.61
N ASP A 31 -11.32 5.24 11.96
CA ASP A 31 -11.22 6.11 10.80
C ASP A 31 -10.90 7.53 11.24
N ASN A 32 -10.10 8.21 10.43
CA ASN A 32 -9.78 9.62 10.63
C ASN A 32 -9.76 10.32 9.27
N ALA A 33 -9.50 11.62 9.26
CA ALA A 33 -9.49 12.40 8.03
C ALA A 33 -8.49 11.85 7.01
N THR A 34 -7.33 11.39 7.47
CA THR A 34 -6.29 10.83 6.59
C THR A 34 -6.74 9.51 5.96
N SER A 35 -7.25 8.56 6.77
CA SER A 35 -7.70 7.27 6.25
C SER A 35 -8.90 7.43 5.31
N GLN A 36 -9.81 8.35 5.62
CA GLN A 36 -10.97 8.64 4.76
C GLN A 36 -10.54 9.26 3.44
N ALA A 37 -9.57 10.18 3.46
CA ALA A 37 -9.02 10.79 2.25
C ALA A 37 -8.34 9.75 1.35
N LEU A 38 -7.57 8.84 1.94
CA LEU A 38 -6.91 7.76 1.20
C LEU A 38 -7.93 6.80 0.58
N ALA A 39 -8.97 6.45 1.31
CA ALA A 39 -10.03 5.58 0.80
C ALA A 39 -10.77 6.22 -0.37
N LYS A 40 -11.07 7.52 -0.26
CA LYS A 40 -11.71 8.27 -1.34
C LYS A 40 -10.83 8.35 -2.58
N ALA A 41 -9.56 8.64 -2.40
CA ALA A 41 -8.60 8.70 -3.50
C ALA A 41 -8.48 7.35 -4.21
N ALA A 42 -8.46 6.25 -3.45
CA ALA A 42 -8.42 4.90 -4.01
C ALA A 42 -9.69 4.58 -4.82
N GLU A 43 -10.85 4.99 -4.33
CA GLU A 43 -12.13 4.80 -5.02
C GLU A 43 -12.15 5.56 -6.34
N GLU A 44 -11.72 6.82 -6.32
CA GLU A 44 -11.64 7.65 -7.52
C GLU A 44 -10.67 7.05 -8.55
N LYS A 45 -9.54 6.54 -8.09
CA LYS A 45 -8.55 5.90 -8.98
C LYS A 45 -9.11 4.62 -9.58
N ARG A 46 -9.80 3.79 -8.81
CA ARG A 46 -10.44 2.59 -9.34
C ARG A 46 -11.47 2.91 -10.41
N ALA A 47 -12.26 3.97 -10.19
CA ALA A 47 -13.23 4.42 -11.18
C ALA A 47 -12.56 4.88 -12.48
N ALA A 48 -11.48 5.66 -12.36
CA ALA A 48 -10.71 6.12 -13.52
C ALA A 48 -10.10 4.94 -14.29
N LEU A 49 -9.51 3.98 -13.59
CA LEU A 49 -8.92 2.79 -14.21
C LEU A 49 -9.98 1.94 -14.91
N GLY A 50 -11.20 1.91 -14.38
CA GLY A 50 -12.31 1.17 -14.99
C GLY A 50 -12.72 1.66 -16.37
N THR A 51 -12.31 2.88 -16.75
CA THR A 51 -12.58 3.43 -18.08
C THR A 51 -11.48 3.10 -19.11
N LEU A 52 -10.40 2.48 -18.68
CA LEU A 52 -9.23 2.22 -19.52
C LEU A 52 -9.10 0.73 -19.85
N GLU A 53 -8.49 0.44 -20.98
CA GLU A 53 -8.24 -0.93 -21.44
C GLU A 53 -6.84 -1.05 -22.06
N GLY A 54 -6.33 -2.29 -22.11
CA GLY A 54 -5.08 -2.61 -22.80
C GLY A 54 -3.88 -1.86 -22.24
N ALA A 55 -3.03 -1.35 -23.14
CA ALA A 55 -1.79 -0.68 -22.77
C ALA A 55 -2.03 0.59 -21.95
N ALA A 56 -3.12 1.32 -22.20
CA ALA A 56 -3.46 2.51 -21.43
C ALA A 56 -3.80 2.16 -19.98
N PHE A 57 -4.54 1.08 -19.77
CA PHE A 57 -4.83 0.57 -18.43
C PHE A 57 -3.55 0.15 -17.71
N ASP A 58 -2.72 -0.64 -18.38
CA ASP A 58 -1.48 -1.16 -17.78
C ASP A 58 -0.56 -0.03 -17.32
N LYS A 59 -0.39 0.99 -18.18
CA LYS A 59 0.45 2.15 -17.83
C LYS A 59 -0.12 2.93 -16.65
N ALA A 60 -1.41 3.25 -16.71
CA ALA A 60 -2.05 4.02 -15.64
C ALA A 60 -2.03 3.26 -14.31
N TYR A 61 -2.27 1.97 -14.34
CA TYR A 61 -2.23 1.11 -13.15
C TYR A 61 -0.84 1.12 -12.52
N ILE A 62 0.20 0.82 -13.29
CA ILE A 62 1.55 0.70 -12.72
C ILE A 62 2.12 2.06 -12.29
N ASP A 63 1.83 3.13 -13.03
CA ASP A 63 2.24 4.48 -12.63
C ASP A 63 1.60 4.86 -11.29
N ASN A 64 0.34 4.50 -11.09
CA ASN A 64 -0.34 4.71 -9.82
C ASN A 64 0.29 3.88 -8.69
N GLU A 65 0.66 2.62 -8.96
CA GLU A 65 1.31 1.78 -7.96
C GLU A 65 2.65 2.35 -7.52
N VAL A 66 3.45 2.86 -8.46
CA VAL A 66 4.73 3.52 -8.13
C VAL A 66 4.48 4.74 -7.25
N ALA A 67 3.56 5.62 -7.64
CA ALA A 67 3.27 6.83 -6.88
C ALA A 67 2.72 6.52 -5.49
N TYR A 68 1.80 5.58 -5.39
CA TYR A 68 1.17 5.19 -4.13
C TYR A 68 2.18 4.56 -3.17
N HIS A 69 3.03 3.65 -3.66
CA HIS A 69 4.05 3.05 -2.82
C HIS A 69 5.07 4.07 -2.31
N LYS A 70 5.47 5.04 -3.16
CA LYS A 70 6.35 6.13 -2.72
C LYS A 70 5.72 6.93 -1.59
N GLU A 71 4.44 7.27 -1.73
CA GLU A 71 3.72 8.05 -0.73
C GLU A 71 3.59 7.28 0.59
N VAL A 72 3.18 6.02 0.54
CA VAL A 72 3.00 5.19 1.73
C VAL A 72 4.34 4.91 2.41
N ASN A 73 5.37 4.58 1.66
CA ASN A 73 6.70 4.34 2.21
C ASN A 73 7.27 5.59 2.87
N GLY A 74 7.08 6.75 2.25
CA GLY A 74 7.47 8.02 2.84
C GLY A 74 6.77 8.30 4.16
N ALA A 75 5.46 8.04 4.21
CA ALA A 75 4.67 8.21 5.43
C ALA A 75 5.11 7.24 6.54
N LEU A 76 5.45 5.99 6.18
CA LEU A 76 5.96 5.02 7.15
C LEU A 76 7.28 5.49 7.75
N GLU A 77 8.22 5.93 6.93
CA GLU A 77 9.54 6.36 7.38
C GLU A 77 9.50 7.62 8.24
N THR A 78 8.71 8.62 7.84
CA THR A 78 8.77 9.96 8.43
C THR A 78 7.74 10.18 9.53
N LEU A 79 6.67 9.42 9.55
CA LEU A 79 5.55 9.65 10.47
C LEU A 79 5.14 8.41 11.25
N LEU A 80 4.76 7.35 10.56
CA LEU A 80 4.11 6.22 11.22
C LEU A 80 5.04 5.43 12.13
N ILE A 81 6.22 5.08 11.63
CA ILE A 81 7.21 4.34 12.43
C ILE A 81 7.70 5.17 13.61
N PRO A 82 8.14 6.43 13.42
CA PRO A 82 8.59 7.24 14.56
C PRO A 82 7.51 7.51 15.60
N SER A 83 6.24 7.54 15.17
CA SER A 83 5.11 7.82 16.07
C SER A 83 4.57 6.60 16.81
N ALA A 84 4.94 5.40 16.39
CA ALA A 84 4.44 4.17 16.99
C ALA A 84 5.05 3.98 18.39
N GLN A 85 4.19 3.89 19.41
CA GLN A 85 4.61 3.72 20.80
C GLN A 85 4.66 2.26 21.23
N ASN A 86 3.87 1.41 20.55
CA ASN A 86 3.85 -0.02 20.83
C ASN A 86 4.94 -0.71 20.01
N ALA A 87 5.81 -1.48 20.70
CA ALA A 87 6.97 -2.13 20.06
C ALA A 87 6.55 -3.15 18.99
N GLU A 88 5.48 -3.89 19.22
CA GLU A 88 4.99 -4.87 18.24
C GLU A 88 4.43 -4.18 16.99
N LEU A 89 3.71 -3.08 17.16
CA LEU A 89 3.20 -2.28 16.04
C LEU A 89 4.35 -1.67 15.26
N LYS A 90 5.34 -1.12 15.95
CA LYS A 90 6.53 -0.54 15.31
C LYS A 90 7.26 -1.57 14.47
N SER A 91 7.45 -2.78 15.01
CA SER A 91 8.08 -3.89 14.29
C SER A 91 7.27 -4.30 13.06
N LEU A 92 5.95 -4.35 13.17
CA LEU A 92 5.08 -4.66 12.04
C LEU A 92 5.19 -3.59 10.94
N LEU A 93 5.21 -2.31 11.32
CA LEU A 93 5.36 -1.22 10.36
C LEU A 93 6.71 -1.27 9.66
N GLU A 94 7.79 -1.57 10.39
CA GLU A 94 9.12 -1.71 9.80
C GLU A 94 9.18 -2.88 8.82
N THR A 95 8.55 -4.00 9.14
CA THR A 95 8.45 -5.16 8.25
C THR A 95 7.64 -4.81 7.01
N GLY A 96 6.52 -4.13 7.19
CA GLY A 96 5.70 -3.65 6.08
C GLY A 96 6.45 -2.71 5.17
N LEU A 97 7.23 -1.80 5.74
CA LEU A 97 8.05 -0.87 4.96
C LEU A 97 9.02 -1.60 4.05
N LYS A 98 9.73 -2.60 4.57
CA LYS A 98 10.68 -3.38 3.76
C LYS A 98 9.97 -4.08 2.60
N LEU A 99 8.80 -4.68 2.87
CA LEU A 99 8.00 -5.34 1.85
C LEU A 99 7.53 -4.34 0.79
N PHE A 100 7.02 -3.19 1.22
CA PHE A 100 6.49 -2.17 0.30
C PHE A 100 7.60 -1.47 -0.49
N GLN A 101 8.80 -1.36 0.06
CA GLN A 101 9.96 -0.89 -0.70
C GLN A 101 10.31 -1.86 -1.82
N GLY A 102 10.25 -3.16 -1.55
CA GLY A 102 10.40 -4.20 -2.57
C GLY A 102 9.31 -4.10 -3.64
N HIS A 103 8.07 -3.87 -3.23
CA HIS A 103 6.94 -3.65 -4.15
C HIS A 103 7.16 -2.41 -5.02
N GLN A 104 7.65 -1.32 -4.43
CA GLN A 104 7.94 -0.10 -5.17
C GLN A 104 8.98 -0.34 -6.26
N GLN A 105 10.09 -1.02 -5.91
CA GLN A 105 11.14 -1.36 -6.87
C GLN A 105 10.60 -2.24 -8.00
N HIS A 106 9.78 -3.22 -7.66
CA HIS A 106 9.14 -4.10 -8.66
C HIS A 106 8.21 -3.29 -9.58
N ALA A 107 7.41 -2.39 -9.00
CA ALA A 107 6.52 -1.53 -9.79
C ALA A 107 7.30 -0.63 -10.73
N GLU A 108 8.39 -0.05 -10.27
CA GLU A 108 9.26 0.80 -11.10
C GLU A 108 9.87 0.01 -12.25
N HIS A 109 10.29 -1.24 -12.00
CA HIS A 109 10.84 -2.13 -13.01
C HIS A 109 9.78 -2.47 -14.07
N VAL A 110 8.56 -2.79 -13.65
CA VAL A 110 7.46 -3.09 -14.56
C VAL A 110 7.12 -1.85 -15.39
N ALA A 111 7.05 -0.67 -14.76
CA ALA A 111 6.77 0.59 -15.46
C ALA A 111 7.80 0.87 -16.55
N ALA A 112 9.08 0.62 -16.27
CA ALA A 112 10.16 0.78 -17.25
C ALA A 112 9.97 -0.15 -18.46
N GLY A 113 9.44 -1.35 -18.24
CA GLY A 113 9.19 -2.33 -19.29
C GLY A 113 7.99 -2.00 -20.19
N LEU A 114 7.12 -1.06 -19.77
CA LEU A 114 5.93 -0.67 -20.53
C LEU A 114 6.16 0.47 -21.52
N LYS A 115 7.34 0.95 -21.64
CA LYS A 115 7.69 2.05 -22.56
C LYS A 115 7.59 1.66 -24.03
#